data_4f2c04fcbeddefddba3866b1cb07885d
#
_entry.id   4f2c04fcbeddefddba3866b1cb07885d
#
_cell.length_a   1.000
_cell.length_b   1.000
_cell.length_c   1.000
_cell.angle_alpha   90.00
_cell.angle_beta   90.00
_cell.angle_gamma   90.00
#
_symmetry.space_group_name_H-M   'P 1'
#
loop_
_entity.id
_entity.type
_entity.pdbx_description
1 polymer ?
#
loop_
_entity_poly.entity_id
_entity_poly.type
_entity_poly.pdbx_seq_one_letter_code
_entity_poly.pdbx_strand_id
1 'polypeptide(L)'
;LSRANTSKFFFHRFILFFLHAVYANSTKTIELYALYIIGLFNYAKKSFNQLKAWDIDAYLRHLTNKGLKPSSRNTAAATLRSFFRHLVDSGVCTVNPAAFLKRKRNDGKGSLPGHLSHSLGRDELERLFAGMEEVGAPFRDIVLFRVLFMTGLRAEEAVSLKWMNVINWQGRWYLDVLGKGSKARRCIFPRKPKRHLKNCGVTPRLVRSIRSLKTSATED
;
A
#
# COMPACT_ATOMS: atom_id res chain seq x y z
N LEU A 1 36.39 -8.18 -13.86
CA LEU A 1 35.25 -7.55 -13.13
C LEU A 1 35.85 -6.51 -12.18
N SER A 2 35.60 -5.22 -12.45
CA SER A 2 36.25 -4.10 -11.76
C SER A 2 35.80 -4.06 -10.27
N ARG A 3 36.75 -3.76 -9.36
CA ARG A 3 36.51 -3.60 -7.90
C ARG A 3 35.31 -2.68 -7.56
N ALA A 4 34.98 -1.73 -8.41
CA ALA A 4 33.84 -0.83 -8.26
C ALA A 4 32.47 -1.53 -8.43
N ASN A 5 32.38 -2.56 -9.28
CA ASN A 5 31.14 -3.31 -9.49
C ASN A 5 30.86 -4.26 -8.32
N THR A 6 31.89 -4.86 -7.75
CA THR A 6 31.79 -5.77 -6.60
C THR A 6 31.30 -5.01 -5.36
N SER A 7 31.83 -3.79 -5.10
CA SER A 7 31.42 -2.95 -3.98
C SER A 7 29.96 -2.52 -4.07
N LYS A 8 29.46 -2.15 -5.26
CA LYS A 8 28.04 -1.80 -5.48
C LYS A 8 27.12 -3.00 -5.25
N PHE A 9 27.54 -4.18 -5.67
CA PHE A 9 26.74 -5.40 -5.52
C PHE A 9 26.63 -5.82 -4.04
N PHE A 10 27.72 -5.76 -3.26
CA PHE A 10 27.71 -6.02 -1.82
C PHE A 10 26.84 -5.03 -1.07
N PHE A 11 26.94 -3.75 -1.41
CA PHE A 11 26.14 -2.70 -0.79
C PHE A 11 24.64 -2.87 -1.06
N HIS A 12 24.25 -3.22 -2.28
CA HIS A 12 22.86 -3.50 -2.64
C HIS A 12 22.30 -4.70 -1.86
N ARG A 13 23.06 -5.80 -1.79
CA ARG A 13 22.68 -6.99 -1.00
C ARG A 13 22.59 -6.68 0.49
N PHE A 14 23.49 -5.87 1.01
CA PHE A 14 23.45 -5.43 2.41
C PHE A 14 22.17 -4.64 2.70
N ILE A 15 21.80 -3.69 1.86
CA ILE A 15 20.56 -2.92 2.01
C ILE A 15 19.34 -3.85 1.96
N LEU A 16 19.27 -4.76 1.02
CA LEU A 16 18.16 -5.70 0.91
C LEU A 16 18.08 -6.62 2.13
N PHE A 17 19.20 -7.18 2.56
CA PHE A 17 19.26 -8.01 3.76
C PHE A 17 18.79 -7.23 5.00
N PHE A 18 19.28 -6.01 5.18
CA PHE A 18 18.85 -5.11 6.23
C PHE A 18 17.34 -4.85 6.20
N LEU A 19 16.81 -4.51 5.04
CA LEU A 19 15.38 -4.23 4.88
C LEU A 19 14.51 -5.46 5.16
N HIS A 20 14.96 -6.65 4.79
CA HIS A 20 14.28 -7.89 5.14
C HIS A 20 14.31 -8.17 6.64
N ALA A 21 15.44 -7.93 7.31
CA ALA A 21 15.59 -8.15 8.74
C ALA A 21 14.73 -7.20 9.58
N VAL A 22 14.65 -5.92 9.17
CA VAL A 22 13.94 -4.87 9.93
C VAL A 22 12.46 -4.75 9.57
N TYR A 23 12.10 -5.01 8.31
CA TYR A 23 10.76 -4.79 7.77
C TYR A 23 10.14 -6.07 7.19
N ALA A 24 10.24 -7.18 7.89
CA ALA A 24 9.84 -8.53 7.49
C ALA A 24 8.41 -8.69 6.91
N ASN A 25 7.62 -7.62 6.81
CA ASN A 25 6.17 -7.73 6.64
C ASN A 25 5.62 -7.36 5.25
N SER A 26 6.39 -6.77 4.34
CA SER A 26 5.86 -6.40 3.02
C SER A 26 6.95 -6.17 1.99
N THR A 27 7.00 -7.00 0.97
CA THR A 27 7.92 -6.86 -0.18
C THR A 27 7.85 -5.47 -0.81
N LYS A 28 6.63 -4.94 -1.03
CA LYS A 28 6.42 -3.59 -1.58
C LYS A 28 7.05 -2.49 -0.72
N THR A 29 7.01 -2.64 0.61
CA THR A 29 7.64 -1.67 1.53
C THR A 29 9.15 -1.75 1.44
N ILE A 30 9.70 -2.95 1.35
CA ILE A 30 11.13 -3.20 1.21
C ILE A 30 11.65 -2.57 -0.09
N GLU A 31 10.98 -2.81 -1.21
CA GLU A 31 11.32 -2.24 -2.52
C GLU A 31 11.32 -0.71 -2.51
N LEU A 32 10.27 -0.11 -1.94
CA LEU A 32 10.14 1.34 -1.83
C LEU A 32 11.26 1.93 -0.96
N TYR A 33 11.60 1.30 0.14
CA TYR A 33 12.65 1.75 1.05
C TYR A 33 14.03 1.60 0.40
N ALA A 34 14.27 0.48 -0.29
CA ALA A 34 15.48 0.26 -1.07
C ALA A 34 15.66 1.36 -2.12
N LEU A 35 14.59 1.72 -2.84
CA LEU A 35 14.61 2.78 -3.84
C LEU A 35 15.10 4.11 -3.26
N TYR A 36 14.58 4.54 -2.12
CA TYR A 36 15.00 5.81 -1.50
C TYR A 36 16.41 5.76 -0.94
N ILE A 37 16.81 4.64 -0.32
CA ILE A 37 18.15 4.48 0.24
C ILE A 37 19.20 4.44 -0.88
N ILE A 38 19.01 3.58 -1.88
CA ILE A 38 19.93 3.47 -3.02
C ILE A 38 19.98 4.78 -3.80
N GLY A 39 18.81 5.42 -3.97
CA GLY A 39 18.72 6.73 -4.62
C GLY A 39 19.54 7.80 -3.92
N LEU A 40 19.56 7.84 -2.58
CA LEU A 40 20.41 8.77 -1.82
C LEU A 40 21.90 8.55 -2.10
N PHE A 41 22.36 7.30 -2.05
CA PHE A 41 23.78 6.98 -2.27
C PHE A 41 24.21 7.25 -3.72
N ASN A 42 23.35 6.98 -4.68
CA ASN A 42 23.61 7.31 -6.09
C ASN A 42 23.66 8.82 -6.34
N TYR A 43 22.85 9.60 -5.61
CA TYR A 43 22.83 11.05 -5.70
C TYR A 43 24.06 11.68 -5.03
N ALA A 44 24.31 11.29 -3.78
CA ALA A 44 25.37 11.91 -2.97
C ALA A 44 26.77 11.41 -3.35
N LYS A 45 26.90 10.20 -3.90
CA LYS A 45 28.19 9.52 -4.22
C LYS A 45 29.15 9.47 -3.03
N LYS A 46 28.62 9.40 -1.82
CA LYS A 46 29.36 9.35 -0.55
C LYS A 46 29.06 8.05 0.17
N SER A 47 30.01 7.57 1.00
CA SER A 47 29.75 6.47 1.93
C SER A 47 28.85 6.92 3.10
N PHE A 48 28.24 5.96 3.81
CA PHE A 48 27.33 6.25 4.92
C PHE A 48 27.97 7.08 6.03
N ASN A 49 29.28 6.91 6.30
CA ASN A 49 30.02 7.68 7.30
C ASN A 49 30.34 9.13 6.87
N GLN A 50 30.27 9.41 5.58
CA GLN A 50 30.57 10.74 5.01
C GLN A 50 29.29 11.56 4.77
N LEU A 51 28.12 10.94 4.85
CA LEU A 51 26.85 11.62 4.65
C LEU A 51 26.52 12.53 5.83
N LYS A 52 26.20 13.76 5.53
CA LYS A 52 25.80 14.79 6.49
C LYS A 52 24.33 15.18 6.28
N ALA A 53 23.74 15.86 7.23
CA ALA A 53 22.35 16.28 7.18
C ALA A 53 22.00 17.07 5.91
N TRP A 54 22.89 17.92 5.46
CA TRP A 54 22.67 18.71 4.24
C TRP A 54 22.66 17.88 2.94
N ASP A 55 23.41 16.77 2.88
CA ASP A 55 23.38 15.86 1.72
C ASP A 55 22.00 15.21 1.58
N ILE A 56 21.42 14.82 2.71
CA ILE A 56 20.10 14.21 2.74
C ILE A 56 19.02 15.24 2.38
N ASP A 57 19.13 16.45 2.90
CA ASP A 57 18.19 17.52 2.56
C ASP A 57 18.30 17.94 1.08
N ALA A 58 19.52 17.99 0.52
CA ALA A 58 19.73 18.22 -0.90
C ALA A 58 19.09 17.12 -1.76
N TYR A 59 19.23 15.85 -1.36
CA TYR A 59 18.57 14.74 -2.04
C TYR A 59 17.04 14.86 -1.98
N LEU A 60 16.46 15.17 -0.82
CA LEU A 60 15.01 15.35 -0.68
C LEU A 60 14.49 16.54 -1.48
N ARG A 61 15.27 17.61 -1.61
CA ARG A 61 14.96 18.74 -2.52
C ARG A 61 15.02 18.30 -3.98
N HIS A 62 16.05 17.55 -4.35
CA HIS A 62 16.17 16.99 -5.70
C HIS A 62 14.96 16.13 -6.08
N LEU A 63 14.48 15.27 -5.18
CA LEU A 63 13.27 14.48 -5.41
C LEU A 63 12.03 15.36 -5.57
N THR A 64 11.91 16.43 -4.77
CA THR A 64 10.81 17.39 -4.88
C THR A 64 10.82 18.12 -6.22
N ASN A 65 12.00 18.55 -6.67
CA ASN A 65 12.17 19.21 -7.97
C ASN A 65 11.87 18.27 -9.16
N LYS A 66 12.02 16.96 -8.96
CA LYS A 66 11.58 15.93 -9.93
C LYS A 66 10.07 15.63 -9.86
N GLY A 67 9.29 16.39 -9.10
CA GLY A 67 7.84 16.24 -9.02
C GLY A 67 7.36 15.28 -7.93
N LEU A 68 8.21 14.86 -6.98
CA LEU A 68 7.77 13.99 -5.90
C LEU A 68 6.76 14.71 -4.99
N LYS A 69 5.59 14.11 -4.79
CA LYS A 69 4.54 14.65 -3.93
C LYS A 69 5.03 14.83 -2.47
N PRO A 70 4.53 15.83 -1.73
CA PRO A 70 4.95 16.06 -0.33
C PRO A 70 4.77 14.83 0.59
N SER A 71 3.71 14.05 0.40
CA SER A 71 3.49 12.80 1.14
C SER A 71 4.58 11.77 0.88
N SER A 72 4.97 11.58 -0.39
CA SER A 72 6.04 10.65 -0.79
C SER A 72 7.41 11.14 -0.31
N ARG A 73 7.66 12.47 -0.31
CA ARG A 73 8.86 13.05 0.29
C ARG A 73 8.94 12.76 1.80
N ASN A 74 7.82 12.86 2.51
CA ASN A 74 7.75 12.52 3.92
C ASN A 74 8.04 11.03 4.16
N THR A 75 7.58 10.16 3.27
CA THR A 75 7.91 8.72 3.30
C THR A 75 9.41 8.50 3.09
N ALA A 76 10.01 9.15 2.08
CA ALA A 76 11.45 9.08 1.85
C ALA A 76 12.25 9.56 3.08
N ALA A 77 11.88 10.69 3.68
CA ALA A 77 12.53 11.22 4.88
C ALA A 77 12.40 10.27 6.09
N ALA A 78 11.23 9.62 6.26
CA ALA A 78 11.02 8.64 7.32
C ALA A 78 11.86 7.38 7.10
N THR A 79 11.94 6.90 5.85
CA THR A 79 12.78 5.76 5.46
C THR A 79 14.24 6.01 5.78
N LEU A 80 14.78 7.16 5.36
CA LEU A 80 16.19 7.51 5.61
C LEU A 80 16.47 7.66 7.11
N ARG A 81 15.56 8.27 7.87
CA ARG A 81 15.71 8.39 9.32
C ARG A 81 15.74 7.02 10.01
N SER A 82 14.88 6.11 9.60
CA SER A 82 14.82 4.76 10.14
C SER A 82 16.07 3.95 9.78
N PHE A 83 16.54 4.06 8.54
CA PHE A 83 17.76 3.42 8.06
C PHE A 83 18.99 3.87 8.86
N PHE A 84 19.23 5.18 8.97
CA PHE A 84 20.38 5.68 9.72
C PHE A 84 20.26 5.43 11.24
N ARG A 85 19.06 5.39 11.81
CA ARG A 85 18.87 4.98 13.19
C ARG A 85 19.39 3.56 13.40
N HIS A 86 19.00 2.64 12.54
CA HIS A 86 19.48 1.27 12.65
C HIS A 86 21.00 1.15 12.49
N LEU A 87 21.60 1.92 11.58
CA LEU A 87 23.07 1.94 11.46
C LEU A 87 23.76 2.44 12.75
N VAL A 88 23.13 3.37 13.45
CA VAL A 88 23.63 3.84 14.76
C VAL A 88 23.44 2.77 15.83
N ASP A 89 22.24 2.17 15.90
CA ASP A 89 21.91 1.11 16.87
C ASP A 89 22.80 -0.13 16.68
N SER A 90 23.22 -0.39 15.44
CA SER A 90 24.14 -1.49 15.09
C SER A 90 25.63 -1.12 15.23
N GLY A 91 25.97 0.08 15.70
CA GLY A 91 27.35 0.53 15.86
C GLY A 91 28.11 0.85 14.55
N VAL A 92 27.42 0.84 13.40
CA VAL A 92 28.01 1.10 12.08
C VAL A 92 28.23 2.61 11.85
N CYS A 93 27.37 3.45 12.42
CA CYS A 93 27.46 4.90 12.40
C CYS A 93 27.44 5.45 13.83
N THR A 94 28.13 6.56 14.06
CA THR A 94 28.11 7.23 15.38
C THR A 94 26.94 8.21 15.52
N VAL A 95 26.46 8.78 14.42
CA VAL A 95 25.41 9.80 14.39
C VAL A 95 24.43 9.53 13.26
N ASN A 96 23.15 9.78 13.53
CA ASN A 96 22.10 9.69 12.50
C ASN A 96 21.98 11.04 11.77
N PRO A 97 22.47 11.17 10.52
CA PRO A 97 22.42 12.43 9.77
C PRO A 97 20.98 12.81 9.35
N ALA A 98 20.04 11.89 9.45
CA ALA A 98 18.62 12.12 9.15
C ALA A 98 17.77 12.47 10.38
N ALA A 99 18.35 12.55 11.58
CA ALA A 99 17.61 12.76 12.83
C ALA A 99 16.77 14.05 12.81
N PHE A 100 17.34 15.14 12.28
CA PHE A 100 16.73 16.48 12.29
C PHE A 100 15.80 16.76 11.10
N LEU A 101 15.57 15.79 10.23
CA LEU A 101 14.63 15.96 9.12
C LEU A 101 13.22 16.24 9.63
N LYS A 102 12.77 17.47 9.50
CA LYS A 102 11.40 17.84 9.85
C LYS A 102 10.42 17.25 8.81
N ARG A 103 9.33 16.72 9.31
CA ARG A 103 8.19 16.38 8.45
C ARG A 103 7.68 17.68 7.84
N LYS A 104 7.70 17.81 6.50
CA LYS A 104 6.96 18.89 5.86
C LYS A 104 5.49 18.66 6.17
N ARG A 105 4.89 19.58 6.90
CA ARG A 105 3.43 19.65 6.95
C ARG A 105 2.96 19.87 5.51
N ASN A 106 1.89 19.24 5.13
CA ASN A 106 1.12 19.68 3.98
C ASN A 106 0.44 20.97 4.47
N ASP A 107 1.21 22.07 4.52
CA ASP A 107 0.65 23.38 4.80
C ASP A 107 -0.29 23.60 3.64
N GLY A 108 -1.58 23.59 3.95
CA GLY A 108 -2.70 23.59 3.01
C GLY A 108 -2.80 24.80 2.06
N LYS A 109 -1.67 25.44 1.73
CA LYS A 109 -1.56 26.40 0.66
C LYS A 109 -1.70 25.67 -0.67
N GLY A 110 -2.94 25.44 -1.10
CA GLY A 110 -3.29 24.76 -2.35
C GLY A 110 -4.07 23.45 -2.22
N SER A 111 -4.16 22.85 -1.05
CA SER A 111 -5.22 21.90 -0.78
C SER A 111 -6.42 22.72 -0.35
N LEU A 112 -7.44 22.78 -1.17
CA LEU A 112 -8.78 23.14 -0.71
C LEU A 112 -9.01 22.45 0.63
N PRO A 113 -9.57 23.13 1.67
CA PRO A 113 -9.99 22.49 2.89
C PRO A 113 -10.99 21.42 2.49
N GLY A 114 -10.56 20.17 2.53
CA GLY A 114 -11.32 19.07 1.94
C GLY A 114 -10.62 18.46 0.74
N HIS A 115 -9.41 17.87 0.92
CA HIS A 115 -9.28 16.50 0.57
C HIS A 115 -10.10 15.69 1.58
N LEU A 116 -11.36 16.04 1.69
CA LEU A 116 -12.42 15.09 1.89
C LEU A 116 -12.12 14.05 0.81
N SER A 117 -11.57 12.89 1.23
CA SER A 117 -11.63 11.72 0.38
C SER A 117 -13.08 11.74 -0.12
N HIS A 118 -13.27 11.95 -1.42
CA HIS A 118 -14.59 12.00 -2.02
C HIS A 118 -15.22 10.64 -1.71
N SER A 119 -15.92 10.56 -0.59
CA SER A 119 -16.76 9.42 -0.30
C SER A 119 -17.96 9.58 -1.20
N LEU A 120 -18.15 8.63 -2.09
CA LEU A 120 -19.30 8.61 -2.97
C LEU A 120 -20.58 8.62 -2.12
N GLY A 121 -21.45 9.57 -2.37
CA GLY A 121 -22.79 9.60 -1.82
C GLY A 121 -23.64 8.45 -2.38
N ARG A 122 -24.82 8.24 -1.78
CA ARG A 122 -25.72 7.14 -2.21
C ARG A 122 -26.08 7.26 -3.69
N ASP A 123 -26.45 8.45 -4.14
CA ASP A 123 -26.88 8.71 -5.52
C ASP A 123 -25.73 8.53 -6.52
N GLU A 124 -24.51 8.88 -6.14
CA GLU A 124 -23.32 8.69 -6.95
C GLU A 124 -22.98 7.19 -7.09
N LEU A 125 -23.19 6.42 -6.04
CA LEU A 125 -23.03 4.97 -6.07
C LEU A 125 -24.09 4.28 -6.96
N GLU A 126 -25.33 4.71 -6.88
CA GLU A 126 -26.39 4.18 -7.75
C GLU A 126 -26.08 4.48 -9.21
N ARG A 127 -25.62 5.71 -9.53
CA ARG A 127 -25.15 6.08 -10.87
C ARG A 127 -23.93 5.28 -11.31
N LEU A 128 -22.96 5.04 -10.40
CA LEU A 128 -21.80 4.22 -10.73
C LEU A 128 -22.20 2.80 -11.14
N PHE A 129 -23.07 2.15 -10.35
CA PHE A 129 -23.51 0.80 -10.67
C PHE A 129 -24.36 0.71 -11.91
N ALA A 130 -25.25 1.69 -12.15
CA ALA A 130 -26.01 1.78 -13.39
C ALA A 130 -25.08 1.96 -14.61
N GLY A 131 -24.10 2.86 -14.53
CA GLY A 131 -23.11 3.04 -15.57
C GLY A 131 -22.25 1.81 -15.84
N MET A 132 -21.87 1.05 -14.80
CA MET A 132 -21.15 -0.21 -14.99
C MET A 132 -22.00 -1.27 -15.74
N GLU A 133 -23.30 -1.32 -15.46
CA GLU A 133 -24.23 -2.22 -16.15
C GLU A 133 -24.43 -1.77 -17.60
N GLU A 134 -24.56 -0.48 -17.85
CA GLU A 134 -24.77 0.12 -19.20
C GLU A 134 -23.56 -0.12 -20.13
N VAL A 135 -22.34 0.01 -19.63
CA VAL A 135 -21.12 -0.26 -20.42
C VAL A 135 -20.80 -1.76 -20.53
N GLY A 136 -21.65 -2.64 -20.00
CA GLY A 136 -21.46 -4.08 -20.04
C GLY A 136 -20.25 -4.56 -19.21
N ALA A 137 -19.95 -3.88 -18.09
CA ALA A 137 -18.85 -4.29 -17.23
C ALA A 137 -19.00 -5.75 -16.78
N PRO A 138 -17.91 -6.53 -16.65
CA PRO A 138 -17.98 -7.90 -16.22
C PRO A 138 -18.73 -8.03 -14.88
N PHE A 139 -19.64 -8.97 -14.79
CA PHE A 139 -20.43 -9.22 -13.58
C PHE A 139 -19.55 -9.37 -12.32
N ARG A 140 -18.39 -10.00 -12.49
CA ARG A 140 -17.34 -10.12 -11.46
C ARG A 140 -16.97 -8.78 -10.86
N ASP A 141 -16.74 -7.77 -11.69
CA ASP A 141 -16.24 -6.46 -11.25
C ASP A 141 -17.35 -5.68 -10.55
N ILE A 142 -18.57 -5.71 -11.07
CA ILE A 142 -19.75 -5.13 -10.40
C ILE A 142 -19.91 -5.71 -8.99
N VAL A 143 -19.78 -7.04 -8.87
CA VAL A 143 -19.86 -7.75 -7.59
C VAL A 143 -18.73 -7.33 -6.65
N LEU A 144 -17.50 -7.27 -7.15
CA LEU A 144 -16.33 -6.87 -6.35
C LEU A 144 -16.53 -5.46 -5.77
N PHE A 145 -16.94 -4.51 -6.60
CA PHE A 145 -17.20 -3.14 -6.14
C PHE A 145 -18.34 -3.08 -5.10
N ARG A 146 -19.39 -3.85 -5.29
CA ARG A 146 -20.48 -3.94 -4.29
C ARG A 146 -20.00 -4.52 -2.97
N VAL A 147 -19.19 -5.59 -2.99
CA VAL A 147 -18.62 -6.18 -1.78
C VAL A 147 -17.71 -5.16 -1.07
N LEU A 148 -16.82 -4.48 -1.80
CA LEU A 148 -15.96 -3.45 -1.24
C LEU A 148 -16.75 -2.36 -0.54
N PHE A 149 -17.79 -1.85 -1.21
CA PHE A 149 -18.63 -0.79 -0.67
C PHE A 149 -19.40 -1.23 0.58
N MET A 150 -20.03 -2.43 0.53
CA MET A 150 -20.87 -2.92 1.63
C MET A 150 -20.09 -3.30 2.88
N THR A 151 -18.85 -3.73 2.72
CA THR A 151 -18.04 -4.32 3.81
C THR A 151 -16.88 -3.43 4.26
N GLY A 152 -16.52 -2.41 3.48
CA GLY A 152 -15.36 -1.57 3.75
C GLY A 152 -14.02 -2.33 3.70
N LEU A 153 -13.96 -3.43 2.95
CA LEU A 153 -12.73 -4.19 2.74
C LEU A 153 -11.72 -3.37 1.94
N ARG A 154 -10.43 -3.60 2.21
CA ARG A 154 -9.39 -3.12 1.30
C ARG A 154 -9.38 -3.97 0.03
N ALA A 155 -8.95 -3.40 -1.09
CA ALA A 155 -8.90 -4.11 -2.37
C ALA A 155 -8.15 -5.45 -2.27
N GLU A 156 -6.98 -5.47 -1.64
CA GLU A 156 -6.18 -6.68 -1.43
C GLU A 156 -6.90 -7.72 -0.54
N GLU A 157 -7.66 -7.27 0.46
CA GLU A 157 -8.47 -8.15 1.31
C GLU A 157 -9.62 -8.77 0.50
N ALA A 158 -10.29 -7.98 -0.34
CA ALA A 158 -11.41 -8.46 -1.14
C ALA A 158 -10.96 -9.50 -2.20
N VAL A 159 -9.86 -9.26 -2.91
CA VAL A 159 -9.34 -10.21 -3.91
C VAL A 159 -8.72 -11.47 -3.29
N SER A 160 -8.30 -11.41 -2.02
CA SER A 160 -7.77 -12.57 -1.28
C SER A 160 -8.85 -13.43 -0.62
N LEU A 161 -10.13 -13.01 -0.67
CA LEU A 161 -11.22 -13.76 -0.06
C LEU A 161 -11.36 -15.17 -0.67
N LYS A 162 -11.43 -16.16 0.22
CA LYS A 162 -11.71 -17.54 -0.13
C LYS A 162 -13.14 -17.88 0.31
N TRP A 163 -13.73 -18.90 -0.30
CA TRP A 163 -15.04 -19.40 0.10
C TRP A 163 -15.16 -19.74 1.59
N MET A 164 -14.11 -20.34 2.15
CA MET A 164 -14.03 -20.67 3.56
C MET A 164 -14.08 -19.46 4.51
N ASN A 165 -13.84 -18.25 3.99
CA ASN A 165 -13.93 -17.01 4.76
C ASN A 165 -15.36 -16.48 4.89
N VAL A 166 -16.33 -17.07 4.16
CA VAL A 166 -17.73 -16.67 4.19
C VAL A 166 -18.48 -17.57 5.16
N ILE A 167 -18.95 -17.02 6.25
CA ILE A 167 -19.57 -17.74 7.35
C ILE A 167 -21.03 -17.31 7.50
N ASN A 168 -21.93 -18.28 7.60
CA ASN A 168 -23.29 -18.03 8.05
C ASN A 168 -23.41 -18.45 9.52
N TRP A 169 -23.78 -17.51 10.38
CA TRP A 169 -24.00 -17.78 11.79
C TRP A 169 -25.29 -17.09 12.24
N GLN A 170 -26.19 -17.83 12.80
CA GLN A 170 -27.52 -17.37 13.24
C GLN A 170 -28.30 -16.58 12.16
N GLY A 171 -28.25 -17.04 10.91
CA GLY A 171 -28.91 -16.40 9.78
C GLY A 171 -28.29 -15.09 9.30
N ARG A 172 -27.11 -14.74 9.80
CA ARG A 172 -26.31 -13.59 9.36
C ARG A 172 -25.05 -14.06 8.65
N TRP A 173 -24.68 -13.36 7.60
CA TRP A 173 -23.46 -13.64 6.85
C TRP A 173 -22.31 -12.77 7.36
N TYR A 174 -21.17 -13.38 7.49
CA TYR A 174 -19.92 -12.75 7.93
C TYR A 174 -18.80 -13.09 6.96
N LEU A 175 -17.82 -12.19 6.89
CA LEU A 175 -16.56 -12.40 6.19
C LEU A 175 -15.42 -12.36 7.21
N ASP A 176 -14.70 -13.46 7.34
CA ASP A 176 -13.46 -13.50 8.12
C ASP A 176 -12.30 -13.05 7.23
N VAL A 177 -11.67 -11.94 7.58
CA VAL A 177 -10.69 -11.25 6.76
C VAL A 177 -9.37 -11.13 7.50
N LEU A 178 -8.30 -11.44 6.82
CA LEU A 178 -6.95 -11.21 7.32
C LEU A 178 -6.46 -9.84 6.80
N GLY A 179 -6.35 -8.87 7.71
CA GLY A 179 -5.93 -7.52 7.38
C GLY A 179 -4.41 -7.32 7.45
N LYS A 180 -3.98 -6.08 7.29
CA LYS A 180 -2.57 -5.69 7.36
C LYS A 180 -1.95 -6.10 8.70
N GLY A 181 -0.78 -6.76 8.65
CA GLY A 181 -0.09 -7.26 9.83
C GLY A 181 -0.73 -8.53 10.41
N SER A 182 -1.35 -9.35 9.56
CA SER A 182 -1.98 -10.63 9.93
C SER A 182 -3.07 -10.50 11.00
N LYS A 183 -3.68 -9.32 11.13
CA LYS A 183 -4.79 -9.10 12.07
C LYS A 183 -6.09 -9.61 11.48
N ALA A 184 -6.65 -10.66 12.08
CA ALA A 184 -7.96 -11.16 11.70
C ALA A 184 -9.07 -10.19 12.17
N ARG A 185 -10.06 -9.97 11.31
CA ARG A 185 -11.28 -9.26 11.66
C ARG A 185 -12.47 -9.89 10.97
N ARG A 186 -13.64 -9.77 11.60
CA ARG A 186 -14.90 -10.21 11.04
C ARG A 186 -15.70 -9.00 10.58
N CYS A 187 -16.13 -9.01 9.32
CA CYS A 187 -17.00 -8.00 8.74
C CYS A 187 -18.41 -8.59 8.60
N ILE A 188 -19.42 -7.80 8.96
CA ILE A 188 -20.81 -8.21 8.81
C ILE A 188 -21.24 -7.94 7.37
N PHE A 189 -21.82 -8.93 6.73
CA PHE A 189 -22.56 -8.72 5.49
C PHE A 189 -23.92 -8.13 5.83
N PRO A 190 -24.32 -6.97 5.31
CA PRO A 190 -25.57 -6.32 5.68
C PRO A 190 -26.76 -7.25 5.41
N ARG A 191 -27.65 -7.37 6.38
CA ARG A 191 -28.80 -8.30 6.37
C ARG A 191 -29.87 -7.98 5.33
N LYS A 192 -29.81 -6.84 4.65
CA LYS A 192 -30.78 -6.44 3.62
C LYS A 192 -30.14 -6.14 2.26
N PRO A 193 -29.79 -7.18 1.52
CA PRO A 193 -29.70 -7.01 0.08
C PRO A 193 -30.99 -7.46 -0.63
N LYS A 194 -32.14 -7.52 0.10
CA LYS A 194 -33.32 -8.16 -0.48
C LYS A 194 -33.95 -7.45 -1.67
N ARG A 195 -33.67 -6.17 -1.92
CA ARG A 195 -34.16 -5.49 -3.12
C ARG A 195 -33.09 -5.24 -4.18
N HIS A 196 -31.89 -4.81 -3.80
CA HIS A 196 -30.84 -4.49 -4.77
C HIS A 196 -29.97 -5.69 -5.18
N LEU A 197 -29.86 -6.73 -4.34
CA LEU A 197 -29.13 -7.95 -4.66
C LEU A 197 -30.02 -9.08 -5.23
N LYS A 198 -31.34 -8.99 -5.17
CA LYS A 198 -32.21 -9.93 -5.89
C LYS A 198 -32.00 -9.86 -7.40
N ASN A 199 -31.77 -8.65 -7.93
CA ASN A 199 -31.46 -8.47 -9.34
C ASN A 199 -29.99 -8.77 -9.67
N CYS A 200 -29.09 -8.91 -8.69
CA CYS A 200 -27.67 -9.16 -8.90
C CYS A 200 -27.22 -10.57 -8.52
N GLY A 201 -28.16 -11.48 -8.22
CA GLY A 201 -27.82 -12.88 -7.95
C GLY A 201 -26.79 -13.09 -6.84
N VAL A 202 -26.78 -12.25 -5.79
CA VAL A 202 -25.97 -12.43 -4.56
C VAL A 202 -26.52 -13.57 -3.70
N THR A 203 -26.75 -14.65 -4.36
CA THR A 203 -26.98 -15.99 -3.85
C THR A 203 -25.65 -16.75 -3.89
N PRO A 204 -25.59 -18.04 -3.67
CA PRO A 204 -24.43 -18.92 -3.88
C PRO A 204 -23.63 -18.70 -5.17
N ARG A 205 -24.20 -18.05 -6.18
CA ARG A 205 -23.51 -17.64 -7.41
C ARG A 205 -22.43 -16.57 -7.19
N LEU A 206 -22.63 -15.61 -6.28
CA LEU A 206 -21.64 -14.57 -5.95
C LEU A 206 -20.33 -15.22 -5.51
N VAL A 207 -20.44 -16.22 -4.69
CA VAL A 207 -19.32 -16.93 -4.12
C VAL A 207 -18.67 -17.88 -5.12
N ARG A 208 -19.42 -18.44 -6.06
CA ARG A 208 -18.82 -19.15 -7.21
C ARG A 208 -18.04 -18.19 -8.11
N SER A 209 -18.55 -16.97 -8.32
CA SER A 209 -17.87 -15.95 -9.13
C SER A 209 -16.57 -15.47 -8.48
N ILE A 210 -16.53 -15.34 -7.15
CA ILE A 210 -15.28 -15.08 -6.42
C ILE A 210 -14.29 -16.25 -6.56
N ARG A 211 -14.77 -17.47 -6.72
CA ARG A 211 -13.95 -18.66 -6.97
C ARG A 211 -13.32 -18.67 -8.37
N SER A 212 -14.02 -18.19 -9.39
CA SER A 212 -13.50 -18.08 -10.77
C SER A 212 -12.45 -16.98 -10.94
N LEU A 213 -12.39 -16.01 -9.98
CA LEU A 213 -11.34 -15.00 -9.94
C LEU A 213 -9.93 -15.56 -9.74
N LYS A 214 -9.80 -16.77 -9.21
CA LYS A 214 -8.50 -17.41 -8.97
C LYS A 214 -7.99 -18.22 -10.17
N THR A 215 -8.86 -18.71 -11.02
CA THR A 215 -8.46 -19.54 -12.17
C THR A 215 -7.94 -18.72 -13.34
N SER A 216 -8.36 -17.46 -13.49
CA SER A 216 -7.88 -16.58 -14.57
C SER A 216 -6.62 -15.77 -14.25
N ALA A 217 -6.15 -15.80 -12.99
CA ALA A 217 -4.94 -15.07 -12.58
C ALA A 217 -3.67 -15.97 -12.52
N THR A 218 -3.79 -17.22 -12.93
CA THR A 218 -2.67 -18.19 -12.95
C THR A 218 -2.36 -18.72 -14.36
N GLU A 219 -2.94 -18.12 -15.40
CA GLU A 219 -2.72 -18.53 -16.81
C GLU A 219 -2.13 -17.40 -17.69
N ASP A 220 -1.51 -16.35 -17.09
CA ASP A 220 -0.69 -15.37 -17.82
C ASP A 220 0.72 -15.27 -17.21
#